data_7f8ded1fc3823595b239d423a4993057
#
_entry.id   7f8ded1fc3823595b239d423a4993057
#
_cell.length_a   1.000
_cell.length_b   1.000
_cell.length_c   1.000
_cell.angle_alpha   90.00
_cell.angle_beta   90.00
_cell.angle_gamma   90.00
#
_symmetry.space_group_name_H-M   'P 1'
#
loop_
_entity.id
_entity.type
_entity.pdbx_description
1 polymer ?
#
loop_
_entity_poly.entity_id
_entity_poly.type
_entity_poly.pdbx_seq_one_letter_code
_entity_poly.pdbx_strand_id
1 'polypeptide(L)'
;MKKFFTILLPICLLFAINNSAISQEVDENKKILKIGVLLPLSGEYEILGKSFLKAIQLALYDISNDKVIIYPKDSKANALDAYRSAKDFEGEGIKIVIGPIFYESLERLNEINNITFISMTNKTNNIPKNAIAFGINIESQMDALKRYFNKTKISKTILLSPNAEFISQSESVEKKDILKFYRTYKYNVNPKKITGEIEKITNYRERKKDLERRIKILEKSDLYKHKQELKKLEQMHT
;
A
#
# COMPACT_ATOMS: atom_id res chain seq x y z
N MET A 1 -21.01 -1.28 -84.10
CA MET A 1 -20.91 -0.44 -82.87
C MET A 1 -21.98 -0.71 -81.80
N LYS A 2 -23.20 -1.14 -82.17
CA LYS A 2 -24.29 -1.37 -81.12
C LYS A 2 -24.09 -2.64 -80.28
N LYS A 3 -23.35 -3.64 -80.68
CA LYS A 3 -23.09 -4.89 -79.90
C LYS A 3 -22.00 -4.75 -78.79
N PHE A 4 -21.14 -3.79 -78.91
CA PHE A 4 -20.09 -3.54 -77.91
C PHE A 4 -20.64 -2.82 -76.66
N PHE A 5 -21.67 -2.00 -76.81
CA PHE A 5 -22.31 -1.25 -75.71
C PHE A 5 -23.15 -2.14 -74.82
N THR A 6 -23.72 -3.24 -75.38
CA THR A 6 -24.60 -4.13 -74.64
C THR A 6 -23.84 -5.06 -73.68
N ILE A 7 -22.54 -5.30 -73.90
CA ILE A 7 -21.68 -6.16 -73.07
C ILE A 7 -21.01 -5.33 -71.91
N LEU A 8 -20.78 -4.02 -72.15
CA LEU A 8 -20.11 -3.16 -71.20
C LEU A 8 -21.03 -2.78 -70.03
N LEU A 9 -22.34 -2.69 -70.23
CA LEU A 9 -23.29 -2.32 -69.22
C LEU A 9 -23.42 -3.32 -68.04
N PRO A 10 -23.52 -4.66 -68.29
CA PRO A 10 -23.58 -5.62 -67.20
C PRO A 10 -22.26 -5.76 -66.44
N ILE A 11 -21.09 -5.48 -67.06
CA ILE A 11 -19.78 -5.52 -66.37
C ILE A 11 -19.70 -4.32 -65.37
N CYS A 12 -20.15 -3.14 -65.72
CA CYS A 12 -20.22 -2.02 -64.76
C CYS A 12 -21.21 -2.26 -63.62
N LEU A 13 -22.32 -2.99 -63.85
CA LEU A 13 -23.26 -3.34 -62.78
C LEU A 13 -22.66 -4.36 -61.81
N LEU A 14 -21.82 -5.30 -62.25
CA LEU A 14 -21.14 -6.26 -61.41
C LEU A 14 -20.05 -5.61 -60.57
N PHE A 15 -19.42 -4.52 -61.01
CA PHE A 15 -18.47 -3.74 -60.21
C PHE A 15 -19.15 -2.84 -59.17
N ALA A 16 -20.38 -2.42 -59.40
CA ALA A 16 -21.12 -1.59 -58.45
C ALA A 16 -21.63 -2.37 -57.22
N ILE A 17 -21.73 -3.69 -57.28
CA ILE A 17 -22.26 -4.53 -56.21
C ILE A 17 -21.16 -4.91 -55.18
N ASN A 18 -19.88 -4.77 -55.54
CA ASN A 18 -18.77 -5.12 -54.64
C ASN A 18 -18.31 -3.98 -53.71
N ASN A 19 -18.93 -2.80 -53.77
CA ASN A 19 -18.80 -1.77 -52.76
C ASN A 19 -19.85 -1.95 -51.65
N SER A 20 -19.95 -3.15 -51.10
CA SER A 20 -20.46 -3.30 -49.76
C SER A 20 -19.44 -2.57 -48.88
N ALA A 21 -19.73 -1.31 -48.56
CA ALA A 21 -19.09 -0.63 -47.45
C ALA A 21 -19.19 -1.58 -46.28
N ILE A 22 -18.06 -2.13 -45.87
CA ILE A 22 -17.91 -2.68 -44.52
C ILE A 22 -18.12 -1.47 -43.63
N SER A 23 -19.37 -1.17 -43.31
CA SER A 23 -19.74 -0.37 -42.20
C SER A 23 -19.23 -1.18 -41.03
N GLN A 24 -18.04 -0.84 -40.52
CA GLN A 24 -17.68 -1.23 -39.16
C GLN A 24 -18.84 -0.67 -38.32
N GLU A 25 -19.72 -1.54 -37.86
CA GLU A 25 -20.59 -1.23 -36.74
C GLU A 25 -19.65 -0.80 -35.64
N VAL A 26 -19.48 0.50 -35.49
CA VAL A 26 -18.95 1.09 -34.27
C VAL A 26 -19.98 0.69 -33.23
N ASP A 27 -19.64 -0.33 -32.44
CA ASP A 27 -20.44 -0.75 -31.30
C ASP A 27 -20.56 0.47 -30.35
N GLU A 28 -21.60 1.29 -30.56
CA GLU A 28 -21.91 2.52 -29.79
C GLU A 28 -22.12 2.23 -28.29
N ASN A 29 -22.13 0.94 -27.90
CA ASN A 29 -22.34 0.52 -26.53
C ASN A 29 -21.05 0.19 -25.76
N LYS A 30 -19.88 0.50 -26.35
CA LYS A 30 -18.60 0.27 -25.66
C LYS A 30 -18.35 1.37 -24.61
N LYS A 31 -19.03 1.27 -23.44
CA LYS A 31 -18.86 2.21 -22.34
C LYS A 31 -17.40 2.20 -21.86
N ILE A 32 -16.66 3.24 -22.22
CA ILE A 32 -15.26 3.43 -21.82
C ILE A 32 -15.24 3.81 -20.34
N LEU A 33 -14.45 3.09 -19.56
CA LEU A 33 -14.17 3.40 -18.16
C LEU A 33 -12.95 4.34 -18.09
N LYS A 34 -13.19 5.60 -17.74
CA LYS A 34 -12.15 6.58 -17.49
C LYS A 34 -11.71 6.51 -16.04
N ILE A 35 -10.42 6.30 -15.79
CA ILE A 35 -9.81 6.26 -14.45
C ILE A 35 -8.77 7.37 -14.35
N GLY A 36 -8.92 8.27 -13.39
CA GLY A 36 -7.90 9.26 -13.06
C GLY A 36 -6.76 8.59 -12.27
N VAL A 37 -5.55 9.08 -12.47
CA VAL A 37 -4.37 8.63 -11.73
C VAL A 37 -3.69 9.87 -11.17
N LEU A 38 -3.79 10.06 -9.85
CA LEU A 38 -3.30 11.24 -9.13
C LEU A 38 -2.05 10.90 -8.35
N LEU A 39 -0.88 11.21 -8.91
CA LEU A 39 0.42 10.82 -8.36
C LEU A 39 1.39 12.00 -8.35
N PRO A 40 2.42 12.02 -7.49
CA PRO A 40 3.48 13.02 -7.54
C PRO A 40 4.40 12.72 -8.72
N LEU A 41 4.11 13.32 -9.88
CA LEU A 41 4.86 13.07 -11.13
C LEU A 41 6.02 14.06 -11.32
N SER A 42 6.17 15.03 -10.42
CA SER A 42 7.28 15.97 -10.35
C SER A 42 7.72 16.23 -8.90
N GLY A 43 8.87 16.88 -8.71
CA GLY A 43 9.43 17.25 -7.41
C GLY A 43 10.12 16.10 -6.68
N GLU A 44 10.22 16.20 -5.37
CA GLU A 44 10.98 15.28 -4.51
C GLU A 44 10.54 13.80 -4.67
N TYR A 45 9.25 13.56 -4.87
CA TYR A 45 8.66 12.23 -4.95
C TYR A 45 8.40 11.73 -6.39
N GLU A 46 8.99 12.40 -7.39
CA GLU A 46 8.79 12.08 -8.81
C GLU A 46 9.11 10.63 -9.15
N ILE A 47 10.22 10.10 -8.63
CA ILE A 47 10.65 8.70 -8.89
C ILE A 47 9.60 7.73 -8.36
N LEU A 48 9.05 7.97 -7.17
CA LEU A 48 8.01 7.15 -6.57
C LEU A 48 6.72 7.22 -7.42
N GLY A 49 6.26 8.42 -7.76
CA GLY A 49 5.05 8.62 -8.56
C GLY A 49 5.15 7.96 -9.95
N LYS A 50 6.28 8.13 -10.64
CA LYS A 50 6.52 7.50 -11.93
C LYS A 50 6.60 5.97 -11.83
N SER A 51 7.14 5.43 -10.73
CA SER A 51 7.17 3.98 -10.50
C SER A 51 5.75 3.42 -10.32
N PHE A 52 4.89 4.11 -9.56
CA PHE A 52 3.48 3.76 -9.44
C PHE A 52 2.75 3.83 -10.78
N LEU A 53 2.96 4.90 -11.56
CA LEU A 53 2.34 5.02 -12.88
C LEU A 53 2.74 3.86 -13.79
N LYS A 54 4.00 3.46 -13.82
CA LYS A 54 4.46 2.31 -14.58
C LYS A 54 3.81 1.00 -14.13
N ALA A 55 3.64 0.82 -12.82
CA ALA A 55 2.95 -0.37 -12.28
C ALA A 55 1.48 -0.41 -12.71
N ILE A 56 0.78 0.73 -12.70
CA ILE A 56 -0.61 0.83 -13.20
C ILE A 56 -0.67 0.54 -14.70
N GLN A 57 0.27 1.07 -15.48
CA GLN A 57 0.34 0.81 -16.92
C GLN A 57 0.60 -0.68 -17.23
N LEU A 58 1.48 -1.32 -16.44
CA LEU A 58 1.73 -2.75 -16.57
C LEU A 58 0.49 -3.58 -16.22
N ALA A 59 -0.19 -3.25 -15.13
CA ALA A 59 -1.43 -3.92 -14.76
C ALA A 59 -2.53 -3.74 -15.83
N LEU A 60 -2.62 -2.56 -16.43
CA LEU A 60 -3.55 -2.31 -17.54
C LEU A 60 -3.22 -3.16 -18.77
N TYR A 61 -1.93 -3.29 -19.08
CA TYR A 61 -1.45 -4.16 -20.15
C TYR A 61 -1.81 -5.63 -19.91
N ASP A 62 -1.60 -6.12 -18.67
CA ASP A 62 -1.93 -7.51 -18.30
C ASP A 62 -3.45 -7.79 -18.34
N ILE A 63 -4.27 -6.81 -17.98
CA ILE A 63 -5.74 -6.91 -18.06
C ILE A 63 -6.20 -6.97 -19.53
N SER A 64 -5.42 -6.41 -20.46
CA SER A 64 -5.71 -6.39 -21.90
C SER A 64 -7.14 -5.93 -22.24
N ASN A 65 -7.64 -4.90 -21.51
CA ASN A 65 -8.99 -4.37 -21.69
C ASN A 65 -8.94 -2.97 -22.30
N ASP A 66 -9.28 -2.87 -23.58
CA ASP A 66 -9.31 -1.63 -24.37
C ASP A 66 -10.41 -0.64 -23.93
N LYS A 67 -11.30 -1.07 -23.03
CA LYS A 67 -12.37 -0.22 -22.45
C LYS A 67 -11.90 0.61 -21.25
N VAL A 68 -10.70 0.39 -20.74
CA VAL A 68 -10.15 1.12 -19.59
C VAL A 68 -9.10 2.10 -20.06
N ILE A 69 -9.30 3.39 -19.80
CA ILE A 69 -8.35 4.45 -20.14
C ILE A 69 -7.93 5.18 -18.86
N ILE A 70 -6.63 5.34 -18.66
CA ILE A 70 -6.06 6.06 -17.53
C ILE A 70 -5.70 7.50 -17.91
N TYR A 71 -5.95 8.43 -16.99
CA TYR A 71 -5.65 9.86 -17.12
C TYR A 71 -4.71 10.26 -15.99
N PRO A 72 -3.39 10.30 -16.21
CA PRO A 72 -2.45 10.70 -15.17
C PRO A 72 -2.41 12.21 -14.98
N LYS A 73 -2.43 12.68 -13.72
CA LYS A 73 -2.20 14.08 -13.32
C LYS A 73 -1.25 14.15 -12.14
N ASP A 74 -0.53 15.26 -12.07
CA ASP A 74 0.48 15.49 -11.05
C ASP A 74 -0.13 16.10 -9.77
N SER A 75 0.03 15.43 -8.65
CA SER A 75 -0.35 15.92 -7.33
C SER A 75 0.74 16.78 -6.66
N LYS A 76 1.96 16.73 -7.17
CA LYS A 76 3.16 17.32 -6.56
C LYS A 76 3.31 17.04 -5.05
N ALA A 77 2.68 15.96 -4.57
CA ALA A 77 2.63 15.57 -3.17
C ALA A 77 2.07 16.64 -2.20
N ASN A 78 1.21 17.54 -2.68
CA ASN A 78 0.59 18.57 -1.83
C ASN A 78 -0.91 18.71 -2.07
N ALA A 79 -1.62 19.29 -1.09
CA ALA A 79 -3.07 19.41 -1.10
C ALA A 79 -3.62 20.32 -2.22
N LEU A 80 -2.93 21.40 -2.53
CA LEU A 80 -3.42 22.40 -3.50
C LEU A 80 -3.37 21.89 -4.93
N ASP A 81 -2.24 21.30 -5.34
CA ASP A 81 -2.08 20.75 -6.68
C ASP A 81 -2.90 19.49 -6.87
N ALA A 82 -3.04 18.65 -5.81
CA ALA A 82 -3.96 17.52 -5.81
C ALA A 82 -5.41 17.96 -6.01
N TYR A 83 -5.86 19.01 -5.33
CA TYR A 83 -7.19 19.58 -5.48
C TYR A 83 -7.44 20.12 -6.91
N ARG A 84 -6.48 20.86 -7.47
CA ARG A 84 -6.57 21.39 -8.85
C ARG A 84 -6.73 20.24 -9.86
N SER A 85 -5.86 19.23 -9.75
CA SER A 85 -5.93 18.04 -10.60
C SER A 85 -7.26 17.29 -10.45
N ALA A 86 -7.81 17.24 -9.23
CA ALA A 86 -9.10 16.61 -8.96
C ALA A 86 -10.26 17.41 -9.59
N LYS A 87 -10.20 18.72 -9.58
CA LYS A 87 -11.17 19.59 -10.31
C LYS A 87 -11.15 19.36 -11.81
N ASP A 88 -9.96 19.17 -12.38
CA ASP A 88 -9.85 18.84 -13.80
C ASP A 88 -10.49 17.47 -14.11
N PHE A 89 -10.25 16.44 -13.25
CA PHE A 89 -10.90 15.15 -13.38
C PHE A 89 -12.43 15.25 -13.31
N GLU A 90 -12.95 16.08 -12.40
CA GLU A 90 -14.40 16.34 -12.30
C GLU A 90 -14.95 16.92 -13.59
N GLY A 91 -14.26 17.90 -14.19
CA GLY A 91 -14.62 18.51 -15.48
C GLY A 91 -14.55 17.50 -16.66
N GLU A 92 -13.65 16.52 -16.60
CA GLU A 92 -13.51 15.44 -17.59
C GLU A 92 -14.52 14.29 -17.38
N GLY A 93 -15.37 14.37 -16.35
CA GLY A 93 -16.37 13.36 -16.01
C GLY A 93 -15.78 12.08 -15.43
N ILE A 94 -14.54 12.12 -14.91
CA ILE A 94 -13.89 11.01 -14.24
C ILE A 94 -14.48 10.87 -12.83
N LYS A 95 -14.87 9.66 -12.47
CA LYS A 95 -15.51 9.36 -11.18
C LYS A 95 -14.66 8.52 -10.23
N ILE A 96 -13.66 7.87 -10.74
CA ILE A 96 -12.73 7.01 -9.97
C ILE A 96 -11.33 7.51 -10.22
N VAL A 97 -10.58 7.74 -9.13
CA VAL A 97 -9.19 8.20 -9.17
C VAL A 97 -8.34 7.28 -8.29
N ILE A 98 -7.29 6.71 -8.88
CA ILE A 98 -6.23 5.98 -8.14
C ILE A 98 -5.24 7.01 -7.64
N GLY A 99 -5.01 7.05 -6.33
CA GLY A 99 -4.22 8.06 -5.65
C GLY A 99 -5.12 9.01 -4.82
N PRO A 100 -4.50 9.97 -4.16
CA PRO A 100 -3.05 10.22 -4.06
C PRO A 100 -2.31 9.19 -3.20
N ILE A 101 -0.95 9.25 -3.21
CA ILE A 101 -0.11 8.39 -2.37
C ILE A 101 -0.10 8.90 -0.94
N PHE A 102 0.12 10.21 -0.76
CA PHE A 102 0.32 10.84 0.53
C PHE A 102 -0.97 11.36 1.14
N TYR A 103 -1.06 11.27 2.45
CA TYR A 103 -2.22 11.73 3.22
C TYR A 103 -2.44 13.26 3.07
N GLU A 104 -1.38 14.03 3.06
CA GLU A 104 -1.41 15.50 2.94
C GLU A 104 -2.11 15.94 1.64
N SER A 105 -1.97 15.15 0.60
CA SER A 105 -2.64 15.40 -0.69
C SER A 105 -4.16 15.15 -0.63
N LEU A 106 -4.67 14.50 0.44
CA LEU A 106 -6.11 14.25 0.63
C LEU A 106 -6.85 15.42 1.28
N GLU A 107 -6.17 16.33 1.97
CA GLU A 107 -6.79 17.31 2.88
C GLU A 107 -7.93 18.12 2.26
N ARG A 108 -7.82 18.48 0.98
CA ARG A 108 -8.83 19.26 0.27
C ARG A 108 -9.72 18.45 -0.67
N LEU A 109 -9.52 17.15 -0.78
CA LEU A 109 -10.31 16.31 -1.70
C LEU A 109 -11.73 16.05 -1.20
N ASN A 110 -12.03 16.34 0.07
CA ASN A 110 -13.40 16.35 0.59
C ASN A 110 -14.30 17.43 -0.05
N GLU A 111 -13.71 18.45 -0.68
CA GLU A 111 -14.44 19.49 -1.44
C GLU A 111 -14.93 18.98 -2.82
N ILE A 112 -14.50 17.80 -3.24
CA ILE A 112 -14.87 17.16 -4.52
C ILE A 112 -15.96 16.12 -4.26
N ASN A 113 -17.15 16.31 -4.78
CA ASN A 113 -18.28 15.46 -4.40
C ASN A 113 -18.52 14.25 -5.32
N ASN A 114 -18.06 14.30 -6.57
CA ASN A 114 -18.43 13.33 -7.61
C ASN A 114 -17.32 12.32 -7.94
N ILE A 115 -16.22 12.33 -7.18
CA ILE A 115 -15.06 11.47 -7.40
C ILE A 115 -14.83 10.61 -6.16
N THR A 116 -14.61 9.33 -6.36
CA THR A 116 -14.08 8.40 -5.35
C THR A 116 -12.57 8.24 -5.54
N PHE A 117 -11.80 8.55 -4.49
CA PHE A 117 -10.35 8.41 -4.48
C PHE A 117 -9.93 7.09 -3.83
N ILE A 118 -9.13 6.29 -4.52
CA ILE A 118 -8.50 5.08 -3.97
C ILE A 118 -7.08 5.48 -3.59
N SER A 119 -6.91 6.00 -2.39
CA SER A 119 -5.63 6.52 -1.91
C SER A 119 -4.71 5.41 -1.41
N MET A 120 -3.42 5.53 -1.71
CA MET A 120 -2.39 4.61 -1.21
C MET A 120 -1.93 4.95 0.22
N THR A 121 -2.59 5.90 0.89
CA THR A 121 -2.25 6.24 2.27
C THR A 121 -2.46 5.04 3.21
N ASN A 122 -1.56 4.91 4.18
CA ASN A 122 -1.68 3.94 5.28
C ASN A 122 -2.43 4.52 6.50
N LYS A 123 -2.78 5.79 6.46
CA LYS A 123 -3.51 6.49 7.52
C LYS A 123 -5.00 6.19 7.39
N THR A 124 -5.64 5.79 8.47
CA THR A 124 -7.06 5.42 8.50
C THR A 124 -7.96 6.43 9.20
N ASN A 125 -7.34 7.38 9.93
CA ASN A 125 -8.06 8.42 10.67
C ASN A 125 -8.17 9.71 9.83
N ASN A 126 -9.31 10.42 9.95
CA ASN A 126 -9.57 11.70 9.29
C ASN A 126 -9.42 11.67 7.76
N ILE A 127 -9.84 10.57 7.14
CA ILE A 127 -9.85 10.44 5.68
C ILE A 127 -11.12 11.10 5.15
N PRO A 128 -11.07 11.82 4.02
CA PRO A 128 -12.25 12.33 3.33
C PRO A 128 -13.28 11.22 3.07
N LYS A 129 -14.57 11.52 3.19
CA LYS A 129 -15.66 10.53 2.98
C LYS A 129 -15.67 9.92 1.58
N ASN A 130 -15.17 10.63 0.61
CA ASN A 130 -15.03 10.22 -0.78
C ASN A 130 -13.67 9.54 -1.09
N ALA A 131 -12.89 9.20 -0.06
CA ALA A 131 -11.62 8.50 -0.21
C ALA A 131 -11.63 7.15 0.52
N ILE A 132 -11.02 6.16 -0.11
CA ILE A 132 -10.79 4.82 0.43
C ILE A 132 -9.28 4.68 0.66
N ALA A 133 -8.86 4.44 1.91
CA ALA A 133 -7.47 4.12 2.21
C ALA A 133 -7.17 2.69 1.78
N PHE A 134 -6.30 2.53 0.79
CA PHE A 134 -5.90 1.24 0.25
C PHE A 134 -4.47 0.85 0.66
N GLY A 135 -3.75 1.76 1.32
CA GLY A 135 -2.40 1.50 1.81
C GLY A 135 -2.35 0.44 2.91
N ILE A 136 -1.20 -0.21 3.03
CA ILE A 136 -0.96 -1.20 4.09
C ILE A 136 -0.85 -0.44 5.42
N ASN A 137 -1.89 -0.51 6.24
CA ASN A 137 -1.92 0.11 7.55
C ASN A 137 -1.44 -0.85 8.66
N ILE A 138 -1.22 -0.31 9.86
CA ILE A 138 -0.71 -1.08 10.99
C ILE A 138 -1.68 -2.22 11.40
N GLU A 139 -2.99 -1.99 11.30
CA GLU A 139 -3.99 -2.98 11.67
C GLU A 139 -3.93 -4.21 10.75
N SER A 140 -3.87 -3.98 9.43
CA SER A 140 -3.74 -5.08 8.45
C SER A 140 -2.44 -5.86 8.61
N GLN A 141 -1.35 -5.18 8.97
CA GLN A 141 -0.07 -5.84 9.27
C GLN A 141 -0.18 -6.71 10.53
N MET A 142 -0.79 -6.19 11.60
CA MET A 142 -0.98 -6.96 12.84
C MET A 142 -1.92 -8.15 12.65
N ASP A 143 -2.96 -8.01 11.87
CA ASP A 143 -3.84 -9.14 11.51
C ASP A 143 -3.11 -10.22 10.70
N ALA A 144 -2.24 -9.83 9.79
CA ALA A 144 -1.40 -10.76 9.05
C ALA A 144 -0.43 -11.52 9.99
N LEU A 145 0.22 -10.80 10.92
CA LEU A 145 1.06 -11.40 11.95
C LEU A 145 0.27 -12.35 12.86
N LYS A 146 -0.93 -11.96 13.28
CA LYS A 146 -1.80 -12.80 14.11
C LYS A 146 -2.14 -14.11 13.41
N ARG A 147 -2.51 -14.07 12.13
CA ARG A 147 -2.75 -15.29 11.34
C ARG A 147 -1.50 -16.16 11.25
N TYR A 148 -0.33 -15.56 11.02
CA TYR A 148 0.93 -16.28 10.97
C TYR A 148 1.28 -16.94 12.30
N PHE A 149 1.17 -16.23 13.42
CA PHE A 149 1.46 -16.77 14.75
C PHE A 149 0.52 -17.90 15.14
N ASN A 150 -0.75 -17.78 14.81
CA ASN A 150 -1.73 -18.86 15.04
C ASN A 150 -1.37 -20.10 14.21
N LYS A 151 -1.01 -19.92 12.95
CA LYS A 151 -0.62 -21.04 12.06
C LYS A 151 0.66 -21.71 12.53
N THR A 152 1.64 -20.96 13.01
CA THR A 152 2.96 -21.47 13.45
C THR A 152 3.01 -21.79 14.94
N LYS A 153 1.91 -21.60 15.68
CA LYS A 153 1.81 -21.79 17.13
C LYS A 153 2.84 -20.99 17.94
N ILE A 154 3.23 -19.81 17.45
CA ILE A 154 4.10 -18.89 18.17
C ILE A 154 3.29 -18.23 19.28
N SER A 155 3.66 -18.51 20.54
CA SER A 155 2.94 -18.04 21.73
C SER A 155 3.60 -16.84 22.43
N LYS A 156 4.87 -16.55 22.14
CA LYS A 156 5.61 -15.47 22.80
C LYS A 156 6.34 -14.63 21.77
N THR A 157 5.94 -13.38 21.65
CA THR A 157 6.52 -12.40 20.74
C THR A 157 6.86 -11.12 21.48
N ILE A 158 7.88 -10.42 21.02
CA ILE A 158 8.32 -9.13 21.56
C ILE A 158 8.05 -8.10 20.48
N LEU A 159 7.41 -7.00 20.86
CA LEU A 159 7.26 -5.83 20.00
C LEU A 159 8.42 -4.87 20.26
N LEU A 160 9.14 -4.51 19.21
CA LEU A 160 10.10 -3.40 19.21
C LEU A 160 9.43 -2.20 18.54
N SER A 161 9.14 -1.15 19.32
CA SER A 161 8.50 0.06 18.84
C SER A 161 9.48 1.24 18.89
N PRO A 162 9.58 2.06 17.83
CA PRO A 162 10.40 3.26 17.88
C PRO A 162 9.84 4.27 18.90
N ASN A 163 10.74 5.00 19.57
CA ASN A 163 10.39 6.02 20.56
C ASN A 163 10.15 7.39 19.90
N ALA A 164 9.46 7.43 18.76
CA ALA A 164 9.13 8.62 18.00
C ALA A 164 7.61 8.71 17.76
N GLU A 165 7.15 9.79 17.15
CA GLU A 165 5.72 10.11 16.89
C GLU A 165 4.89 9.00 16.18
N PHE A 166 5.54 7.95 15.67
CA PHE A 166 4.91 6.71 15.21
C PHE A 166 4.13 5.95 16.31
N ILE A 167 4.28 6.36 17.56
CA ILE A 167 3.69 5.71 18.74
C ILE A 167 2.16 5.75 18.71
N SER A 168 1.55 6.80 18.18
CA SER A 168 0.08 6.88 18.13
C SER A 168 -0.56 5.73 17.34
N GLN A 169 0.15 5.18 16.37
CA GLN A 169 -0.33 4.03 15.59
C GLN A 169 -0.08 2.69 16.32
N SER A 170 1.06 2.53 17.00
CA SER A 170 1.34 1.32 17.78
C SER A 170 0.49 1.25 19.05
N GLU A 171 0.21 2.38 19.71
CA GLU A 171 -0.70 2.44 20.84
C GLU A 171 -2.15 2.11 20.46
N SER A 172 -2.57 2.41 19.23
CA SER A 172 -3.88 2.01 18.73
C SER A 172 -4.02 0.50 18.58
N VAL A 173 -2.94 -0.19 18.28
CA VAL A 173 -2.86 -1.65 18.15
C VAL A 173 -2.90 -2.33 19.51
N GLU A 174 -2.15 -1.82 20.49
CA GLU A 174 -2.17 -2.31 21.87
C GLU A 174 -3.55 -2.11 22.52
N LYS A 175 -4.18 -0.95 22.29
CA LYS A 175 -5.53 -0.66 22.81
C LYS A 175 -6.63 -1.53 22.19
N LYS A 176 -6.48 -1.96 20.94
CA LYS A 176 -7.48 -2.81 20.26
C LYS A 176 -7.31 -4.31 20.52
N ASP A 177 -6.31 -4.71 21.31
CA ASP A 177 -6.04 -6.12 21.68
C ASP A 177 -5.92 -7.08 20.47
N ILE A 178 -5.48 -6.51 19.33
CA ILE A 178 -5.37 -7.25 18.05
C ILE A 178 -4.32 -8.37 18.16
N LEU A 179 -3.22 -8.07 18.87
CA LEU A 179 -2.13 -9.01 19.10
C LEU A 179 -1.54 -8.82 20.48
N LYS A 180 -1.50 -9.91 21.30
CA LYS A 180 -0.87 -9.88 22.63
C LYS A 180 0.63 -10.12 22.50
N PHE A 181 1.41 -9.10 22.83
CA PHE A 181 2.86 -9.22 22.94
C PHE A 181 3.28 -9.66 24.34
N TYR A 182 4.28 -10.53 24.40
CA TYR A 182 4.85 -10.92 25.70
C TYR A 182 5.54 -9.75 26.40
N ARG A 183 6.20 -8.89 25.62
CA ARG A 183 6.82 -7.62 26.05
C ARG A 183 6.89 -6.65 24.89
N THR A 184 6.79 -5.36 25.22
CA THR A 184 7.04 -4.24 24.30
C THR A 184 8.28 -3.49 24.77
N TYR A 185 9.22 -3.25 23.86
CA TYR A 185 10.38 -2.40 24.09
C TYR A 185 10.32 -1.18 23.20
N LYS A 186 10.50 0.00 23.79
CA LYS A 186 10.63 1.24 23.03
C LYS A 186 12.11 1.50 22.77
N TYR A 187 12.48 1.78 21.52
CA TYR A 187 13.86 2.05 21.15
C TYR A 187 14.01 3.44 20.54
N ASN A 188 15.23 4.01 20.71
CA ASN A 188 15.56 5.29 20.07
C ASN A 188 15.89 5.05 18.59
N VAL A 189 15.32 5.87 17.68
CA VAL A 189 15.57 5.81 16.23
C VAL A 189 17.02 6.11 15.82
N ASN A 190 17.88 6.50 16.75
CA ASN A 190 19.31 6.64 16.47
C ASN A 190 19.94 5.27 16.21
N PRO A 191 20.47 4.99 15.00
CA PRO A 191 21.01 3.68 14.62
C PRO A 191 22.10 3.15 15.56
N LYS A 192 22.93 4.04 16.10
CA LYS A 192 24.01 3.68 17.04
C LYS A 192 23.48 3.16 18.39
N LYS A 193 22.29 3.58 18.79
CA LYS A 193 21.68 3.14 20.05
C LYS A 193 20.82 1.87 19.87
N ILE A 194 20.20 1.70 18.70
CA ILE A 194 19.36 0.55 18.38
C ILE A 194 20.15 -0.76 18.50
N THR A 195 21.35 -0.83 17.94
CA THR A 195 22.19 -2.04 17.97
C THR A 195 22.46 -2.49 19.41
N GLY A 196 22.83 -1.55 20.29
CA GLY A 196 23.08 -1.88 21.69
C GLY A 196 21.83 -2.31 22.47
N GLU A 197 20.66 -1.80 22.12
CA GLU A 197 19.39 -2.21 22.73
C GLU A 197 18.96 -3.60 22.23
N ILE A 198 19.11 -3.88 20.97
CA ILE A 198 18.85 -5.22 20.40
C ILE A 198 19.79 -6.26 21.02
N GLU A 199 21.07 -5.96 21.16
CA GLU A 199 22.04 -6.84 21.81
C GLU A 199 21.65 -7.14 23.28
N LYS A 200 21.22 -6.15 24.04
CA LYS A 200 20.71 -6.37 25.41
C LYS A 200 19.52 -7.33 25.44
N ILE A 201 18.61 -7.23 24.48
CA ILE A 201 17.42 -8.07 24.40
C ILE A 201 17.77 -9.48 23.94
N THR A 202 18.62 -9.63 22.92
CA THR A 202 19.01 -10.93 22.35
C THR A 202 19.90 -11.71 23.30
N ASN A 203 20.91 -11.07 23.89
CA ASN A 203 21.84 -11.71 24.81
C ASN A 203 21.20 -12.10 26.16
N TYR A 204 20.06 -11.50 26.54
CA TYR A 204 19.36 -11.84 27.76
C TYR A 204 18.99 -13.32 27.85
N ARG A 205 18.44 -13.91 26.80
CA ARG A 205 18.05 -15.33 26.80
C ARG A 205 19.25 -16.27 26.90
N GLU A 206 20.34 -15.94 26.24
CA GLU A 206 21.54 -16.75 26.27
C GLU A 206 22.18 -16.65 27.66
N ARG A 207 22.30 -15.45 28.21
CA ARG A 207 22.79 -15.22 29.58
C ARG A 207 21.94 -15.93 30.60
N LYS A 208 20.61 -15.86 30.49
CA LYS A 208 19.69 -16.57 31.38
C LYS A 208 19.89 -18.09 31.31
N LYS A 209 20.00 -18.67 30.13
CA LYS A 209 20.26 -20.11 29.94
C LYS A 209 21.62 -20.53 30.45
N ASP A 210 22.64 -19.66 30.31
CA ASP A 210 23.97 -19.93 30.83
C ASP A 210 23.99 -19.92 32.37
N LEU A 211 23.36 -18.92 32.98
CA LEU A 211 23.21 -18.85 34.44
C LEU A 211 22.42 -20.04 35.01
N GLU A 212 21.33 -20.44 34.34
CA GLU A 212 20.55 -21.63 34.74
C GLU A 212 21.38 -22.91 34.66
N ARG A 213 22.25 -23.06 33.62
CA ARG A 213 23.22 -24.18 33.52
C ARG A 213 24.23 -24.15 34.64
N ARG A 214 24.83 -22.99 34.90
CA ARG A 214 25.82 -22.78 35.97
C ARG A 214 25.26 -23.08 37.36
N ILE A 215 24.02 -22.63 37.61
CA ILE A 215 23.32 -22.93 38.87
C ILE A 215 23.13 -24.45 39.07
N LYS A 216 22.93 -25.22 38.00
CA LYS A 216 22.78 -26.68 38.08
C LYS A 216 24.10 -27.41 38.32
N ILE A 217 25.22 -26.83 37.92
CA ILE A 217 26.55 -27.45 37.97
C ILE A 217 27.26 -27.11 39.30
N LEU A 218 26.99 -25.96 39.89
CA LEU A 218 27.67 -25.48 41.07
C LEU A 218 27.18 -26.13 42.36
N GLU A 219 28.16 -26.50 43.22
CA GLU A 219 27.89 -26.96 44.57
C GLU A 219 27.23 -25.88 45.43
N LYS A 220 26.65 -26.29 46.58
CA LYS A 220 25.75 -25.45 47.39
C LYS A 220 26.30 -24.09 47.81
N SER A 221 27.58 -23.87 47.91
CA SER A 221 28.21 -22.60 48.36
C SER A 221 28.05 -21.42 47.39
N ASP A 222 28.08 -21.68 46.08
CA ASP A 222 28.01 -20.63 45.04
C ASP A 222 26.62 -20.46 44.45
N LEU A 223 25.71 -21.37 44.78
CA LEU A 223 24.34 -21.39 44.26
C LEU A 223 23.57 -20.09 44.62
N TYR A 224 23.78 -19.56 45.80
CA TYR A 224 23.13 -18.34 46.27
C TYR A 224 23.53 -17.11 45.44
N LYS A 225 24.81 -16.97 45.12
CA LYS A 225 25.34 -15.84 44.32
C LYS A 225 24.76 -15.83 42.91
N HIS A 226 24.70 -16.98 42.25
CA HIS A 226 24.15 -17.10 40.92
C HIS A 226 22.63 -16.90 40.89
N LYS A 227 21.89 -17.30 41.91
CA LYS A 227 20.46 -16.99 42.06
C LYS A 227 20.21 -15.48 42.20
N GLN A 228 21.09 -14.75 42.90
CA GLN A 228 20.97 -13.29 43.02
C GLN A 228 21.25 -12.58 41.69
N GLU A 229 22.24 -13.06 40.91
CA GLU A 229 22.51 -12.52 39.55
C GLU A 229 21.34 -12.77 38.61
N LEU A 230 20.74 -13.96 38.64
CA LEU A 230 19.56 -14.28 37.83
C LEU A 230 18.38 -13.35 38.20
N LYS A 231 18.13 -13.12 39.48
CA LYS A 231 17.10 -12.22 39.97
C LYS A 231 17.34 -10.78 39.51
N LYS A 232 18.58 -10.28 39.57
CA LYS A 232 18.96 -8.96 39.04
C LYS A 232 18.71 -8.84 37.53
N LEU A 233 19.06 -9.88 36.76
CA LEU A 233 18.81 -9.91 35.33
C LEU A 233 17.30 -9.87 35.02
N GLU A 234 16.49 -10.53 35.78
CA GLU A 234 15.02 -10.52 35.61
C GLU A 234 14.45 -9.14 35.93
N GLN A 235 14.94 -8.46 36.96
CA GLN A 235 14.52 -7.10 37.32
C GLN A 235 14.94 -6.03 36.31
N MET A 236 16.08 -6.19 35.64
CA MET A 236 16.55 -5.26 34.58
C MET A 236 15.71 -5.35 33.30
N HIS A 237 14.85 -6.35 33.16
CA HIS A 237 14.06 -6.61 31.98
C HIS A 237 12.55 -6.57 32.28
N THR A 238 12.14 -6.11 33.45
CA THR A 238 10.77 -5.77 33.83
C THR A 238 10.52 -4.29 33.61
#